data_4f261a4383ca82ab2d39de4f6e26d3e4
#
_entry.id   4f261a4383ca82ab2d39de4f6e26d3e4
#
_cell.length_a   1.000
_cell.length_b   1.000
_cell.length_c   1.000
_cell.angle_alpha   90.00
_cell.angle_beta   90.00
_cell.angle_gamma   90.00
#
_symmetry.space_group_name_H-M   'P 1'
#
loop_
_entity.id
_entity.type
_entity.pdbx_description
1 polymer ?
#
loop_
_entity_poly.entity_id
_entity_poly.type
_entity_poly.pdbx_seq_one_letter_code
_entity_poly.pdbx_strand_id
1 'polypeptide(L)'
;LEGVGGLRLILLANGFAEFKLQKQGETWKIVENEVDKDKPKFVLYTGTETAEEKEIIRNVYNGAWNFVPPEIADQLRERANNNMYGEIIKIIMITASGAEGINLKNTRYVHIVEPYWHMVRPEQVIGRARRICSHDELPEEMRTVKVFFYVTTFTEEQMTDEKNIELRIRDVSRLDKKTPVTTDETLYEIASMKQRINNQILRTIKETAVDCNIYNSSTKTNSDEQLVCYGYGKVESNNFSSYPTFERDQMEKMGLDVKKVSWKGQKITYKKN
;
A
#
# COMPACT_ATOMS: atom_id res chain seq x y z
N LEU A 1 8.61 -19.40 -9.49
CA LEU A 1 7.32 -19.76 -8.83
C LEU A 1 7.43 -20.02 -7.32
N GLU A 2 8.60 -19.70 -6.70
CA GLU A 2 8.86 -20.17 -5.33
C GLU A 2 7.85 -19.60 -4.31
N GLY A 3 7.64 -18.33 -4.16
CA GLY A 3 6.70 -17.79 -3.16
C GLY A 3 5.21 -18.02 -3.50
N VAL A 4 4.78 -17.55 -4.66
CA VAL A 4 3.36 -17.61 -5.07
C VAL A 4 2.93 -19.06 -5.35
N GLY A 5 3.85 -19.91 -5.83
CA GLY A 5 3.58 -21.35 -6.08
C GLY A 5 3.30 -22.11 -4.78
N GLY A 6 4.05 -21.84 -3.72
CA GLY A 6 3.80 -22.42 -2.39
C GLY A 6 2.44 -22.00 -1.82
N LEU A 7 2.12 -20.71 -1.85
CA LEU A 7 0.81 -20.20 -1.42
C LEU A 7 -0.35 -20.78 -2.23
N ARG A 8 -0.17 -20.93 -3.54
CA ARG A 8 -1.14 -21.60 -4.41
C ARG A 8 -1.48 -23.02 -3.91
N LEU A 9 -0.47 -23.82 -3.59
CA LEU A 9 -0.66 -25.17 -3.07
C LEU A 9 -1.38 -25.16 -1.71
N ILE A 10 -1.03 -24.24 -0.84
CA ILE A 10 -1.69 -24.08 0.47
C ILE A 10 -3.17 -23.73 0.28
N LEU A 11 -3.50 -22.79 -0.60
CA LEU A 11 -4.89 -22.42 -0.85
C LEU A 11 -5.70 -23.58 -1.43
N LEU A 12 -5.14 -24.34 -2.39
CA LEU A 12 -5.79 -25.53 -2.94
C LEU A 12 -6.04 -26.58 -1.85
N ALA A 13 -5.06 -26.83 -0.96
CA ALA A 13 -5.19 -27.76 0.15
C ALA A 13 -6.24 -27.30 1.19
N ASN A 14 -6.51 -26.01 1.27
CA ASN A 14 -7.52 -25.42 2.17
C ASN A 14 -8.88 -25.15 1.51
N GLY A 15 -9.17 -25.83 0.41
CA GLY A 15 -10.50 -25.82 -0.19
C GLY A 15 -10.80 -24.64 -1.12
N PHE A 16 -9.79 -23.87 -1.50
CA PHE A 16 -9.93 -22.87 -2.57
C PHE A 16 -9.77 -23.52 -3.94
N ALA A 17 -10.32 -22.88 -4.96
CA ALA A 17 -10.07 -23.22 -6.36
C ALA A 17 -9.37 -22.06 -7.07
N GLU A 18 -8.63 -22.37 -8.11
CA GLU A 18 -7.97 -21.36 -8.93
C GLU A 18 -8.89 -20.89 -10.06
N PHE A 19 -9.12 -19.59 -10.14
CA PHE A 19 -9.81 -18.98 -11.28
C PHE A 19 -8.86 -18.92 -12.46
N LYS A 20 -9.21 -19.62 -13.53
CA LYS A 20 -8.39 -19.71 -14.75
C LYS A 20 -9.18 -19.33 -15.98
N LEU A 21 -8.49 -18.66 -16.88
CA LEU A 21 -8.98 -18.35 -18.22
C LEU A 21 -8.21 -19.13 -19.27
N GLN A 22 -8.88 -19.49 -20.33
CA GLN A 22 -8.27 -20.11 -21.50
C GLN A 22 -8.81 -19.47 -22.76
N LYS A 23 -7.91 -19.08 -23.65
CA LYS A 23 -8.25 -18.59 -24.98
C LYS A 23 -8.41 -19.77 -25.94
N GLN A 24 -9.57 -19.87 -26.58
CA GLN A 24 -9.84 -20.87 -27.62
C GLN A 24 -10.17 -20.14 -28.94
N GLY A 25 -9.18 -20.01 -29.83
CA GLY A 25 -9.28 -19.18 -31.01
C GLY A 25 -9.36 -17.70 -30.60
N GLU A 26 -10.47 -17.04 -30.94
CA GLU A 26 -10.72 -15.62 -30.57
C GLU A 26 -11.57 -15.47 -29.31
N THR A 27 -12.10 -16.55 -28.75
CA THR A 27 -12.99 -16.51 -27.58
C THR A 27 -12.28 -16.92 -26.30
N TRP A 28 -12.69 -16.30 -25.19
CA TRP A 28 -12.21 -16.64 -23.85
C TRP A 28 -13.22 -17.51 -23.11
N LYS A 29 -12.71 -18.46 -22.33
CA LYS A 29 -13.54 -19.31 -21.46
C LYS A 29 -12.97 -19.41 -20.06
N ILE A 30 -13.86 -19.52 -19.07
CA ILE A 30 -13.48 -19.88 -17.70
C ILE A 30 -13.22 -21.39 -17.67
N VAL A 31 -12.05 -21.79 -17.23
CA VAL A 31 -11.67 -23.19 -17.05
C VAL A 31 -11.93 -23.60 -15.62
N GLU A 32 -12.90 -24.46 -15.42
CA GLU A 32 -13.35 -24.89 -14.11
C GLU A 32 -13.86 -26.34 -14.15
N ASN A 33 -13.59 -27.06 -13.08
CA ASN A 33 -14.17 -28.37 -12.85
C ASN A 33 -15.49 -28.23 -12.08
N GLU A 34 -16.45 -29.12 -12.27
CA GLU A 34 -17.72 -29.12 -11.54
C GLU A 34 -17.54 -29.10 -10.01
N VAL A 35 -16.51 -29.82 -9.49
CA VAL A 35 -16.19 -29.89 -8.05
C VAL A 35 -15.69 -28.55 -7.49
N ASP A 36 -15.19 -27.68 -8.34
CA ASP A 36 -14.56 -26.39 -7.95
C ASP A 36 -15.52 -25.21 -8.10
N LYS A 37 -16.72 -25.43 -8.63
CA LYS A 37 -17.68 -24.39 -9.00
C LYS A 37 -18.11 -23.52 -7.83
N ASP A 38 -18.36 -24.13 -6.68
CA ASP A 38 -18.84 -23.45 -5.47
C ASP A 38 -17.72 -23.08 -4.48
N LYS A 39 -16.48 -23.42 -4.79
CA LYS A 39 -15.34 -23.10 -3.92
C LYS A 39 -14.97 -21.62 -4.02
N PRO A 40 -14.49 -20.98 -2.91
CA PRO A 40 -13.92 -19.66 -2.99
C PRO A 40 -12.69 -19.68 -3.90
N LYS A 41 -12.56 -18.67 -4.76
CA LYS A 41 -11.54 -18.65 -5.79
C LYS A 41 -10.43 -17.66 -5.49
N PHE A 42 -9.23 -18.07 -5.89
CA PHE A 42 -8.10 -17.17 -6.00
C PHE A 42 -7.62 -17.10 -7.45
N VAL A 43 -6.94 -16.04 -7.81
CA VAL A 43 -6.34 -15.87 -9.13
C VAL A 43 -4.88 -15.43 -9.01
N LEU A 44 -4.06 -15.89 -9.94
CA LEU A 44 -2.68 -15.43 -10.11
C LEU A 44 -2.66 -14.20 -11.04
N TYR A 45 -1.87 -13.21 -10.65
CA TYR A 45 -1.63 -12.01 -11.43
C TYR A 45 -0.12 -11.76 -11.45
N THR A 46 0.56 -12.44 -12.35
CA THR A 46 2.02 -12.55 -12.35
C THR A 46 2.61 -11.99 -13.65
N GLY A 47 3.82 -12.38 -14.00
CA GLY A 47 4.45 -12.02 -15.27
C GLY A 47 4.12 -12.98 -16.43
N THR A 48 3.42 -14.07 -16.16
CA THR A 48 3.17 -15.16 -17.15
C THR A 48 1.91 -14.97 -17.97
N GLU A 49 0.91 -14.26 -17.40
CA GLU A 49 -0.36 -13.99 -18.08
C GLU A 49 -0.17 -12.92 -19.17
N THR A 50 -0.89 -13.05 -20.27
CA THR A 50 -0.90 -12.03 -21.33
C THR A 50 -1.54 -10.73 -20.86
N ALA A 51 -1.28 -9.63 -21.57
CA ALA A 51 -1.87 -8.32 -21.24
C ALA A 51 -3.41 -8.37 -21.29
N GLU A 52 -3.97 -9.06 -22.28
CA GLU A 52 -5.41 -9.23 -22.44
C GLU A 52 -6.01 -10.06 -21.28
N GLU A 53 -5.38 -11.17 -20.93
CA GLU A 53 -5.79 -12.00 -19.80
C GLU A 53 -5.76 -11.21 -18.47
N LYS A 54 -4.71 -10.46 -18.23
CA LYS A 54 -4.59 -9.58 -17.06
C LYS A 54 -5.71 -8.54 -17.00
N GLU A 55 -6.09 -7.99 -18.14
CA GLU A 55 -7.18 -7.03 -18.20
C GLU A 55 -8.53 -7.67 -17.84
N ILE A 56 -8.80 -8.86 -18.36
CA ILE A 56 -10.00 -9.63 -18.04
C ILE A 56 -10.01 -9.95 -16.53
N ILE A 57 -8.93 -10.52 -15.99
CA ILE A 57 -8.81 -10.86 -14.57
C ILE A 57 -9.08 -9.63 -13.70
N ARG A 58 -8.46 -8.50 -14.01
CA ARG A 58 -8.66 -7.23 -13.27
C ARG A 58 -10.12 -6.78 -13.30
N ASN A 59 -10.76 -6.84 -14.47
CA ASN A 59 -12.16 -6.43 -14.62
C ASN A 59 -13.12 -7.39 -13.90
N VAL A 60 -12.84 -8.70 -13.92
CA VAL A 60 -13.61 -9.69 -13.15
C VAL A 60 -13.44 -9.43 -11.65
N TYR A 61 -12.20 -9.23 -11.17
CA TYR A 61 -11.94 -8.92 -9.76
C TYR A 61 -12.65 -7.66 -9.29
N ASN A 62 -12.65 -6.62 -10.12
CA ASN A 62 -13.29 -5.34 -9.82
C ASN A 62 -14.83 -5.32 -10.00
N GLY A 63 -15.46 -6.44 -10.38
CA GLY A 63 -16.89 -6.50 -10.66
C GLY A 63 -17.32 -5.74 -11.93
N ALA A 64 -16.38 -5.39 -12.79
CA ALA A 64 -16.59 -4.56 -13.99
C ALA A 64 -16.89 -5.44 -15.23
N TRP A 65 -17.94 -6.23 -15.16
CA TRP A 65 -18.24 -7.28 -16.16
C TRP A 65 -18.68 -6.73 -17.52
N ASN A 66 -19.00 -5.47 -17.62
CA ASN A 66 -19.26 -4.82 -18.90
C ASN A 66 -18.00 -4.61 -19.76
N PHE A 67 -16.81 -4.80 -19.14
CA PHE A 67 -15.51 -4.67 -19.78
C PHE A 67 -14.78 -6.00 -19.94
N VAL A 68 -15.49 -7.12 -19.85
CA VAL A 68 -14.95 -8.45 -20.15
C VAL A 68 -15.68 -9.03 -21.38
N PRO A 69 -15.10 -10.02 -22.07
CA PRO A 69 -15.75 -10.70 -23.19
C PRO A 69 -17.15 -11.18 -22.83
N PRO A 70 -18.14 -11.06 -23.75
CA PRO A 70 -19.54 -11.39 -23.46
C PRO A 70 -19.74 -12.79 -22.91
N GLU A 71 -19.03 -13.77 -23.45
CA GLU A 71 -19.11 -15.17 -23.04
C GLU A 71 -18.69 -15.39 -21.58
N ILE A 72 -17.72 -14.61 -21.09
CA ILE A 72 -17.31 -14.63 -19.68
C ILE A 72 -18.33 -13.85 -18.84
N ALA A 73 -18.75 -12.68 -19.31
CA ALA A 73 -19.71 -11.85 -18.60
C ALA A 73 -21.02 -12.58 -18.31
N ASP A 74 -21.53 -13.35 -19.27
CA ASP A 74 -22.77 -14.13 -19.11
C ASP A 74 -22.60 -15.23 -18.07
N GLN A 75 -21.52 -16.00 -18.12
CA GLN A 75 -21.20 -17.01 -17.11
C GLN A 75 -21.05 -16.41 -15.69
N LEU A 76 -20.48 -15.19 -15.58
CA LEU A 76 -20.34 -14.52 -14.30
C LEU A 76 -21.70 -14.05 -13.75
N ARG A 77 -22.56 -13.49 -14.61
CA ARG A 77 -23.90 -13.03 -14.24
C ARG A 77 -24.82 -14.15 -13.76
N GLU A 78 -24.65 -15.35 -14.27
CA GLU A 78 -25.36 -16.54 -13.79
C GLU A 78 -25.00 -16.89 -12.34
N ARG A 79 -23.82 -16.49 -11.87
CA ARG A 79 -23.30 -16.84 -10.54
C ARG A 79 -23.48 -15.72 -9.51
N ALA A 80 -23.22 -14.49 -9.92
CA ALA A 80 -23.29 -13.33 -9.01
C ALA A 80 -23.55 -12.05 -9.81
N ASN A 81 -24.10 -11.05 -9.13
CA ASN A 81 -24.34 -9.72 -9.73
C ASN A 81 -23.07 -8.85 -9.81
N ASN A 82 -22.11 -9.09 -8.94
CA ASN A 82 -20.82 -8.38 -8.88
C ASN A 82 -19.79 -9.21 -8.11
N ASN A 83 -18.60 -8.65 -7.88
CA ASN A 83 -17.54 -9.24 -7.06
C ASN A 83 -17.18 -8.37 -5.85
N MET A 84 -18.13 -7.61 -5.32
CA MET A 84 -17.89 -6.61 -4.26
C MET A 84 -17.35 -7.23 -2.97
N TYR A 85 -17.82 -8.43 -2.63
CA TYR A 85 -17.41 -9.19 -1.45
C TYR A 85 -16.55 -10.41 -1.78
N GLY A 86 -16.12 -10.56 -3.03
CA GLY A 86 -15.31 -11.69 -3.49
C GLY A 86 -16.17 -12.91 -3.85
N GLU A 87 -17.33 -12.70 -4.44
CA GLU A 87 -18.28 -13.73 -4.85
C GLU A 87 -17.70 -14.64 -5.93
N ILE A 88 -16.93 -14.08 -6.85
CA ILE A 88 -16.24 -14.82 -7.92
C ILE A 88 -14.76 -15.02 -7.57
N ILE A 89 -14.03 -13.93 -7.34
CA ILE A 89 -12.60 -13.97 -6.99
C ILE A 89 -12.43 -13.34 -5.62
N LYS A 90 -12.07 -14.16 -4.65
CA LYS A 90 -11.88 -13.74 -3.26
C LYS A 90 -10.46 -13.26 -2.99
N ILE A 91 -9.48 -13.86 -3.64
CA ILE A 91 -8.05 -13.56 -3.44
C ILE A 91 -7.39 -13.32 -4.79
N ILE A 92 -6.65 -12.22 -4.91
CA ILE A 92 -5.73 -11.98 -6.03
C ILE A 92 -4.29 -12.04 -5.52
N MET A 93 -3.48 -12.91 -6.07
CA MET A 93 -2.06 -13.04 -5.75
C MET A 93 -1.23 -12.34 -6.81
N ILE A 94 -0.46 -11.34 -6.37
CA ILE A 94 0.27 -10.46 -7.27
C ILE A 94 1.76 -10.61 -7.02
N THR A 95 2.54 -10.81 -8.08
CA THR A 95 3.99 -10.72 -8.03
C THR A 95 4.47 -9.31 -8.37
N ALA A 96 5.76 -9.07 -8.17
CA ALA A 96 6.38 -7.78 -8.49
C ALA A 96 6.12 -7.30 -9.93
N SER A 97 6.19 -8.22 -10.88
CA SER A 97 5.94 -7.95 -12.31
C SER A 97 4.47 -7.68 -12.65
N GLY A 98 3.54 -8.13 -11.79
CA GLY A 98 2.11 -7.88 -11.95
C GLY A 98 1.62 -6.60 -11.26
N ALA A 99 2.40 -6.05 -10.32
CA ALA A 99 1.93 -4.97 -9.45
C ALA A 99 1.85 -3.58 -10.13
N GLU A 100 2.44 -3.42 -11.31
CA GLU A 100 2.46 -2.13 -11.99
C GLU A 100 1.15 -1.83 -12.72
N GLY A 101 0.66 -0.60 -12.58
CA GLY A 101 -0.49 -0.10 -13.36
C GLY A 101 -1.87 -0.63 -12.98
N ILE A 102 -2.02 -1.54 -12.02
CA ILE A 102 -3.32 -2.07 -11.65
C ILE A 102 -4.08 -1.15 -10.67
N ASN A 103 -5.39 -1.19 -10.78
CA ASN A 103 -6.33 -0.59 -9.83
C ASN A 103 -7.26 -1.68 -9.32
N LEU A 104 -7.30 -1.85 -7.99
CA LEU A 104 -8.12 -2.88 -7.34
C LEU A 104 -9.23 -2.20 -6.54
N LYS A 105 -10.48 -2.53 -6.85
CA LYS A 105 -11.66 -2.05 -6.12
C LYS A 105 -12.04 -3.01 -4.99
N ASN A 106 -12.64 -2.45 -3.96
CA ASN A 106 -13.25 -3.19 -2.85
C ASN A 106 -12.29 -4.15 -2.10
N THR A 107 -10.99 -3.95 -2.25
CA THR A 107 -9.95 -4.76 -1.59
C THR A 107 -9.78 -4.31 -0.14
N ARG A 108 -10.20 -5.12 0.82
CA ARG A 108 -10.18 -4.80 2.26
C ARG A 108 -8.97 -5.31 3.01
N TYR A 109 -8.28 -6.29 2.47
CA TYR A 109 -7.14 -6.95 3.10
C TYR A 109 -5.97 -7.00 2.12
N VAL A 110 -4.81 -6.54 2.58
CA VAL A 110 -3.55 -6.60 1.81
C VAL A 110 -2.54 -7.40 2.64
N HIS A 111 -2.04 -8.48 2.07
CA HIS A 111 -1.08 -9.36 2.69
C HIS A 111 0.26 -9.23 1.98
N ILE A 112 1.26 -8.70 2.66
CA ILE A 112 2.65 -8.59 2.20
C ILE A 112 3.42 -9.76 2.77
N VAL A 113 3.62 -10.78 1.96
CA VAL A 113 4.18 -12.08 2.41
C VAL A 113 5.71 -12.05 2.48
N GLU A 114 6.34 -11.22 1.66
CA GLU A 114 7.79 -11.06 1.67
C GLU A 114 8.17 -9.62 2.01
N PRO A 115 8.97 -9.39 3.06
CA PRO A 115 9.52 -8.09 3.34
C PRO A 115 10.49 -7.66 2.21
N TYR A 116 10.59 -6.38 2.00
CA TYR A 116 11.52 -5.81 1.04
C TYR A 116 12.45 -4.81 1.74
N TRP A 117 13.61 -4.58 1.18
CA TRP A 117 14.65 -3.74 1.80
C TRP A 117 14.36 -2.22 1.83
N HIS A 118 13.16 -1.82 1.36
CA HIS A 118 12.59 -0.48 1.52
C HIS A 118 11.06 -0.54 1.49
N MET A 119 10.39 0.34 2.24
CA MET A 119 8.92 0.35 2.38
C MET A 119 8.18 0.91 1.15
N VAL A 120 8.86 1.59 0.24
CA VAL A 120 8.23 2.20 -0.96
C VAL A 120 7.48 1.15 -1.79
N ARG A 121 8.05 -0.05 -1.95
CA ARG A 121 7.42 -1.11 -2.73
C ARG A 121 6.15 -1.68 -2.08
N PRO A 122 6.15 -2.08 -0.80
CA PRO A 122 4.93 -2.39 -0.07
C PRO A 122 3.89 -1.27 -0.15
N GLU A 123 4.28 -0.03 0.04
CA GLU A 123 3.38 1.13 -0.04
C GLU A 123 2.75 1.30 -1.43
N GLN A 124 3.51 1.03 -2.50
CA GLN A 124 2.98 1.02 -3.87
C GLN A 124 1.90 -0.05 -4.05
N VAL A 125 2.11 -1.26 -3.50
CA VAL A 125 1.11 -2.34 -3.55
C VAL A 125 -0.13 -1.97 -2.73
N ILE A 126 0.05 -1.46 -1.51
CA ILE A 126 -1.04 -0.98 -0.65
C ILE A 126 -1.83 0.12 -1.38
N GLY A 127 -1.14 1.04 -2.04
CA GLY A 127 -1.73 2.11 -2.84
C GLY A 127 -2.57 1.62 -4.02
N ARG A 128 -2.42 0.37 -4.48
CA ARG A 128 -3.31 -0.23 -5.51
C ARG A 128 -4.68 -0.57 -4.97
N ALA A 129 -4.76 -0.96 -3.71
CA ALA A 129 -6.01 -1.22 -3.00
C ALA A 129 -6.63 0.05 -2.40
N ARG A 130 -5.79 0.99 -1.92
CA ARG A 130 -6.21 2.22 -1.23
C ARG A 130 -6.15 3.43 -2.15
N ARG A 131 -7.00 3.49 -3.16
CA ARG A 131 -7.17 4.64 -4.04
C ARG A 131 -8.44 5.43 -3.70
N ILE A 132 -8.46 6.70 -4.13
CA ILE A 132 -9.67 7.52 -4.06
C ILE A 132 -10.79 6.79 -4.80
N CYS A 133 -11.97 6.72 -4.21
CA CYS A 133 -13.17 6.06 -4.73
C CYS A 133 -13.03 4.53 -4.96
N SER A 134 -12.00 3.88 -4.42
CA SER A 134 -11.85 2.43 -4.59
C SER A 134 -12.83 1.59 -3.76
N HIS A 135 -13.49 2.18 -2.78
CA HIS A 135 -14.41 1.51 -1.85
C HIS A 135 -15.79 2.18 -1.75
N ASP A 136 -16.12 3.08 -2.69
CA ASP A 136 -17.37 3.85 -2.64
C ASP A 136 -18.63 2.97 -2.74
N GLU A 137 -18.49 1.81 -3.38
CA GLU A 137 -19.57 0.83 -3.53
C GLU A 137 -19.86 0.06 -2.22
N LEU A 138 -18.90 0.04 -1.27
CA LEU A 138 -19.05 -0.65 0.00
C LEU A 138 -19.79 0.21 1.03
N PRO A 139 -20.51 -0.40 2.01
CA PRO A 139 -20.97 0.28 3.21
C PRO A 139 -19.83 1.00 3.93
N GLU A 140 -20.13 2.12 4.57
CA GLU A 140 -19.11 3.01 5.17
C GLU A 140 -18.21 2.29 6.18
N GLU A 141 -18.77 1.42 7.00
CA GLU A 141 -18.04 0.61 7.98
C GLU A 141 -17.05 -0.41 7.36
N MET A 142 -17.24 -0.72 6.07
CA MET A 142 -16.36 -1.63 5.33
C MET A 142 -15.31 -0.93 4.48
N ARG A 143 -15.33 0.42 4.39
CA ARG A 143 -14.40 1.22 3.59
C ARG A 143 -13.02 1.33 4.26
N THR A 144 -12.50 0.23 4.76
CA THR A 144 -11.20 0.14 5.43
C THR A 144 -10.29 -0.85 4.74
N VAL A 145 -8.99 -0.55 4.69
CA VAL A 145 -7.95 -1.47 4.18
C VAL A 145 -7.08 -1.87 5.36
N LYS A 146 -7.09 -3.15 5.70
CA LYS A 146 -6.19 -3.74 6.70
C LYS A 146 -4.97 -4.32 5.99
N VAL A 147 -3.79 -3.98 6.48
CA VAL A 147 -2.52 -4.43 5.91
C VAL A 147 -1.81 -5.34 6.90
N PHE A 148 -1.35 -6.48 6.40
CA PHE A 148 -0.62 -7.48 7.17
C PHE A 148 0.76 -7.67 6.54
N PHE A 149 1.80 -7.50 7.34
CA PHE A 149 3.18 -7.83 6.98
C PHE A 149 3.55 -9.15 7.64
N TYR A 150 4.08 -10.07 6.86
CA TYR A 150 4.56 -11.35 7.34
C TYR A 150 6.08 -11.33 7.35
N VAL A 151 6.65 -11.69 8.47
CA VAL A 151 8.09 -11.75 8.69
C VAL A 151 8.39 -13.11 9.31
N THR A 152 9.27 -13.87 8.70
CA THR A 152 9.75 -15.13 9.25
C THR A 152 10.65 -14.83 10.43
N THR A 153 10.43 -15.50 11.56
CA THR A 153 11.25 -15.38 12.78
C THR A 153 11.80 -16.74 13.19
N PHE A 154 12.89 -16.78 13.92
CA PHE A 154 13.36 -18.01 14.53
C PHE A 154 12.45 -18.45 15.68
N THR A 155 12.23 -19.75 15.82
CA THR A 155 11.59 -20.32 17.00
C THR A 155 12.57 -20.37 18.18
N GLU A 156 12.07 -20.49 19.41
CA GLU A 156 12.91 -20.66 20.60
C GLU A 156 13.82 -21.90 20.50
N GLU A 157 13.31 -22.99 19.94
CA GLU A 157 14.08 -24.22 19.70
C GLU A 157 15.23 -23.96 18.72
N GLN A 158 14.98 -23.24 17.63
CA GLN A 158 16.01 -22.89 16.66
C GLN A 158 17.09 -21.98 17.25
N MET A 159 16.73 -21.10 18.17
CA MET A 159 17.69 -20.21 18.85
C MET A 159 18.54 -20.90 19.92
N THR A 160 18.07 -22.00 20.48
CA THR A 160 18.80 -22.74 21.52
C THR A 160 19.67 -23.88 20.98
N ASP A 161 19.44 -24.33 19.75
CA ASP A 161 20.21 -25.43 19.15
C ASP A 161 21.45 -24.88 18.44
N GLU A 162 22.60 -24.99 19.09
CA GLU A 162 23.92 -24.59 18.53
C GLU A 162 24.30 -25.35 17.24
N LYS A 163 23.63 -26.45 16.91
CA LYS A 163 23.83 -27.22 15.67
C LYS A 163 22.93 -26.76 14.52
N ASN A 164 22.08 -25.79 14.77
CA ASN A 164 21.15 -25.32 13.76
C ASN A 164 21.89 -24.52 12.70
N ILE A 165 21.98 -25.11 11.51
CA ILE A 165 22.68 -24.54 10.33
C ILE A 165 22.06 -23.21 9.87
N GLU A 166 20.79 -22.98 10.23
CA GLU A 166 20.04 -21.78 9.87
C GLU A 166 20.42 -20.57 10.74
N LEU A 167 20.93 -20.83 11.96
CA LEU A 167 21.45 -19.80 12.85
C LEU A 167 22.86 -19.38 12.44
N ARG A 168 22.94 -18.30 11.69
CA ARG A 168 24.22 -17.66 11.46
C ARG A 168 24.52 -16.73 12.62
N ILE A 169 25.48 -17.12 13.47
CA ILE A 169 25.92 -16.36 14.66
C ILE A 169 26.30 -14.89 14.35
N ARG A 170 26.52 -14.55 13.07
CA ARG A 170 26.87 -13.20 12.62
C ARG A 170 25.67 -12.35 12.18
N ASP A 171 24.52 -12.96 11.95
CA ASP A 171 23.30 -12.25 11.54
C ASP A 171 22.54 -11.84 12.79
N VAL A 172 22.88 -10.68 13.32
CA VAL A 172 22.23 -10.11 14.50
C VAL A 172 21.48 -8.83 14.17
N SER A 173 20.47 -8.53 14.97
CA SER A 173 19.68 -7.31 14.85
C SER A 173 20.58 -6.06 14.85
N ARG A 174 20.29 -5.13 13.95
CA ARG A 174 21.00 -3.85 13.88
C ARG A 174 20.59 -2.88 14.96
N LEU A 175 19.49 -3.15 15.65
CA LEU A 175 18.97 -2.31 16.73
C LEU A 175 19.72 -2.57 18.03
N ASP A 176 19.90 -3.84 18.44
CA ASP A 176 20.54 -4.22 19.69
C ASP A 176 21.93 -4.86 19.51
N LYS A 177 22.27 -5.28 18.28
CA LYS A 177 23.53 -5.94 17.92
C LYS A 177 23.81 -7.25 18.68
N LYS A 178 22.78 -7.91 19.17
CA LYS A 178 22.88 -9.13 19.97
C LYS A 178 21.91 -10.22 19.54
N THR A 179 20.65 -9.88 19.30
CA THR A 179 19.60 -10.85 19.00
C THR A 179 19.79 -11.44 17.61
N PRO A 180 19.90 -12.77 17.46
CA PRO A 180 19.93 -13.42 16.18
C PRO A 180 18.65 -13.10 15.38
N VAL A 181 18.78 -12.81 14.10
CA VAL A 181 17.65 -12.42 13.23
C VAL A 181 17.69 -13.20 11.93
N THR A 182 16.49 -13.44 11.38
CA THR A 182 16.33 -14.01 10.04
C THR A 182 16.63 -12.97 8.96
N THR A 183 16.73 -13.42 7.73
CA THR A 183 16.87 -12.53 6.58
C THR A 183 15.68 -11.58 6.48
N ASP A 184 14.47 -12.06 6.76
CA ASP A 184 13.26 -11.25 6.70
C ASP A 184 13.27 -10.15 7.77
N GLU A 185 13.64 -10.49 9.01
CA GLU A 185 13.79 -9.52 10.09
C GLU A 185 14.84 -8.46 9.75
N THR A 186 15.98 -8.89 9.19
CA THR A 186 17.05 -7.97 8.74
C THR A 186 16.54 -7.01 7.66
N LEU A 187 15.83 -7.51 6.66
CA LEU A 187 15.24 -6.68 5.60
C LEU A 187 14.22 -5.70 6.16
N TYR A 188 13.36 -6.17 7.07
CA TYR A 188 12.35 -5.33 7.71
C TYR A 188 12.96 -4.22 8.58
N GLU A 189 13.99 -4.53 9.37
CA GLU A 189 14.74 -3.54 10.14
C GLU A 189 15.38 -2.47 9.25
N ILE A 190 16.04 -2.89 8.16
CA ILE A 190 16.64 -1.97 7.19
C ILE A 190 15.58 -1.09 6.55
N ALA A 191 14.46 -1.68 6.11
CA ALA A 191 13.36 -0.95 5.52
C ALA A 191 12.75 0.08 6.47
N SER A 192 12.57 -0.30 7.73
CA SER A 192 12.01 0.56 8.80
C SER A 192 12.95 1.73 9.13
N MET A 193 14.26 1.50 9.19
CA MET A 193 15.24 2.57 9.39
C MET A 193 15.23 3.56 8.22
N LYS A 194 15.21 3.07 6.97
CA LYS A 194 15.10 3.92 5.77
C LYS A 194 13.80 4.72 5.74
N GLN A 195 12.70 4.09 6.10
CA GLN A 195 11.40 4.76 6.17
C GLN A 195 11.41 5.92 7.17
N ARG A 196 12.04 5.71 8.34
CA ARG A 196 12.19 6.78 9.34
C ARG A 196 12.97 7.97 8.79
N ILE A 197 14.08 7.71 8.10
CA ILE A 197 14.89 8.77 7.46
C ILE A 197 14.09 9.47 6.36
N ASN A 198 13.40 8.72 5.50
CA ASN A 198 12.55 9.29 4.45
C ASN A 198 11.45 10.17 5.03
N ASN A 199 10.80 9.74 6.11
CA ASN A 199 9.76 10.53 6.77
C ASN A 199 10.32 11.84 7.33
N GLN A 200 11.52 11.83 7.90
CA GLN A 200 12.19 13.06 8.37
C GLN A 200 12.51 14.01 7.20
N ILE A 201 13.02 13.48 6.07
CA ILE A 201 13.29 14.28 4.87
C ILE A 201 11.99 14.87 4.33
N LEU A 202 10.93 14.05 4.18
CA LEU A 202 9.63 14.51 3.70
C LEU A 202 9.01 15.55 4.63
N ARG A 203 9.18 15.39 5.94
CA ARG A 203 8.75 16.39 6.91
C ARG A 203 9.48 17.72 6.70
N THR A 204 10.81 17.68 6.57
CA THR A 204 11.60 18.86 6.30
C THR A 204 11.19 19.54 4.99
N ILE A 205 10.93 18.77 3.93
CA ILE A 205 10.44 19.32 2.66
C ILE A 205 9.07 19.99 2.84
N LYS A 206 8.15 19.36 3.57
CA LYS A 206 6.83 19.93 3.86
C LYS A 206 6.96 21.23 4.70
N GLU A 207 7.83 21.25 5.72
CA GLU A 207 8.05 22.40 6.59
C GLU A 207 8.70 23.58 5.86
N THR A 208 9.49 23.28 4.81
CA THR A 208 10.14 24.31 3.97
C THR A 208 9.37 24.63 2.69
N ALA A 209 8.24 23.98 2.45
CA ALA A 209 7.42 24.24 1.27
C ALA A 209 6.74 25.63 1.35
N VAL A 210 6.57 26.28 0.20
CA VAL A 210 5.95 27.60 0.06
C VAL A 210 4.52 27.61 0.59
N ASP A 211 3.80 26.51 0.40
CA ASP A 211 2.40 26.29 0.76
C ASP A 211 2.21 25.62 2.13
N CYS A 212 3.29 25.43 2.89
CA CYS A 212 3.25 24.75 4.19
C CYS A 212 2.16 25.30 5.12
N ASN A 213 2.03 26.62 5.21
CA ASN A 213 1.05 27.25 6.09
C ASN A 213 -0.40 27.00 5.63
N ILE A 214 -0.65 26.97 4.32
CA ILE A 214 -1.98 26.65 3.76
C ILE A 214 -2.34 25.22 4.12
N TYR A 215 -1.42 24.30 3.90
CA TYR A 215 -1.62 22.89 4.21
C TYR A 215 -1.84 22.68 5.72
N ASN A 216 -1.02 23.30 6.56
CA ASN A 216 -1.10 23.16 8.01
C ASN A 216 -2.39 23.75 8.60
N SER A 217 -2.94 24.80 7.98
CA SER A 217 -4.22 25.39 8.40
C SER A 217 -5.44 24.57 7.94
N SER A 218 -5.32 23.84 6.83
CA SER A 218 -6.40 23.01 6.30
C SER A 218 -6.51 21.65 7.00
N THR A 219 -5.40 21.13 7.54
CA THR A 219 -5.34 19.84 8.26
C THR A 219 -5.60 20.01 9.76
N LYS A 220 -6.70 20.65 10.15
CA LYS A 220 -7.13 20.77 11.56
C LYS A 220 -7.56 19.44 12.21
N THR A 221 -7.14 18.33 11.71
CA THR A 221 -7.44 17.03 12.28
C THR A 221 -6.26 16.53 13.12
N ASN A 222 -6.48 16.43 14.39
CA ASN A 222 -5.97 15.53 15.45
C ASN A 222 -4.75 14.64 15.12
N SER A 223 -3.79 15.05 14.31
CA SER A 223 -2.58 14.29 14.12
C SER A 223 -1.44 14.97 14.86
N ASP A 224 -0.65 14.16 15.55
CA ASP A 224 0.61 14.53 16.23
C ASP A 224 1.67 15.14 15.27
N GLU A 225 1.31 15.43 14.04
CA GLU A 225 2.14 15.98 12.98
C GLU A 225 1.90 17.48 12.76
N GLN A 226 1.93 18.27 13.81
CA GLN A 226 2.00 19.72 13.59
C GLN A 226 3.32 20.08 12.90
N LEU A 227 3.21 20.56 11.64
CA LEU A 227 4.35 21.04 10.89
C LEU A 227 4.78 22.43 11.39
N VAL A 228 6.07 22.61 11.59
CA VAL A 228 6.66 23.93 11.88
C VAL A 228 7.09 24.55 10.56
N CYS A 229 6.22 25.34 9.96
CA CYS A 229 6.48 25.94 8.67
C CYS A 229 7.59 26.98 8.72
N TYR A 230 8.53 26.90 7.80
CA TYR A 230 9.62 27.86 7.66
C TYR A 230 9.11 29.19 7.11
N GLY A 231 9.51 30.29 7.75
CA GLY A 231 9.13 31.65 7.33
C GLY A 231 10.21 32.31 6.48
N TYR A 232 9.91 32.62 5.23
CA TYR A 232 10.86 33.17 4.27
C TYR A 232 10.96 34.71 4.27
N GLY A 233 10.31 35.39 5.18
CA GLY A 233 10.36 36.84 5.30
C GLY A 233 9.18 37.57 4.68
N LYS A 234 9.25 38.91 4.68
CA LYS A 234 8.16 39.75 4.20
C LYS A 234 8.27 40.04 2.70
N VAL A 235 7.14 40.05 1.99
CA VAL A 235 7.07 40.37 0.55
C VAL A 235 7.63 41.75 0.20
N GLU A 236 7.57 42.70 1.16
CA GLU A 236 8.00 44.08 0.98
C GLU A 236 9.52 44.29 0.92
N SER A 237 10.31 43.25 1.18
CA SER A 237 11.77 43.37 1.32
C SER A 237 12.57 43.09 0.06
N ASN A 238 11.95 43.03 -1.13
CA ASN A 238 12.57 42.54 -2.38
C ASN A 238 13.27 41.17 -2.26
N ASN A 239 13.21 40.53 -1.12
CA ASN A 239 13.62 39.16 -0.94
C ASN A 239 12.47 38.24 -1.36
N PHE A 240 12.77 37.21 -2.05
CA PHE A 240 11.79 36.23 -2.51
C PHE A 240 11.00 35.73 -1.30
N SER A 241 9.76 36.15 -1.18
CA SER A 241 8.87 35.70 -0.13
C SER A 241 8.04 34.56 -0.66
N SER A 242 8.20 33.42 -0.06
CA SER A 242 7.41 32.25 -0.37
C SER A 242 6.10 32.16 0.42
N TYR A 243 5.73 33.21 1.15
CA TYR A 243 4.38 33.30 1.70
C TYR A 243 3.40 33.58 0.58
N PRO A 244 2.45 32.69 0.29
CA PRO A 244 1.38 33.02 -0.62
C PRO A 244 0.65 34.26 -0.11
N THR A 245 0.52 35.28 -0.96
CA THR A 245 -0.16 36.54 -0.63
C THR A 245 -1.56 36.30 -0.09
N PHE A 246 -2.25 35.31 -0.64
CA PHE A 246 -3.58 34.87 -0.22
C PHE A 246 -3.62 34.41 1.25
N GLU A 247 -2.64 33.63 1.68
CA GLU A 247 -2.61 33.13 3.06
C GLU A 247 -2.32 34.22 4.07
N ARG A 248 -1.42 35.14 3.73
CA ARG A 248 -1.13 36.33 4.54
C ARG A 248 -2.36 37.18 4.72
N ASP A 249 -3.09 37.48 3.65
CA ASP A 249 -4.32 38.27 3.70
C ASP A 249 -5.40 37.56 4.54
N GLN A 250 -5.56 36.28 4.43
CA GLN A 250 -6.49 35.53 5.28
C GLN A 250 -6.07 35.58 6.77
N MET A 251 -4.77 35.48 7.00
CA MET A 251 -4.25 35.50 8.37
C MET A 251 -4.39 36.83 9.05
N GLU A 252 -4.12 37.88 8.35
CA GLU A 252 -4.32 39.26 8.85
C GLU A 252 -5.81 39.53 9.12
N LYS A 253 -6.69 39.04 8.25
CA LYS A 253 -8.16 39.11 8.43
C LYS A 253 -8.66 38.32 9.64
N MET A 254 -8.00 37.21 9.99
CA MET A 254 -8.37 36.40 11.16
C MET A 254 -7.78 36.89 12.48
N GLY A 255 -6.95 37.95 12.48
CA GLY A 255 -6.34 38.50 13.71
C GLY A 255 -5.41 37.52 14.42
N LEU A 256 -4.81 36.56 13.68
CA LEU A 256 -3.98 35.54 14.28
C LEU A 256 -2.59 36.08 14.60
N ASP A 257 -2.17 35.95 15.85
CA ASP A 257 -0.83 36.34 16.32
C ASP A 257 0.25 35.49 15.63
N VAL A 258 1.20 36.19 15.02
CA VAL A 258 2.38 35.58 14.42
C VAL A 258 3.53 35.63 15.40
N LYS A 259 3.91 34.52 15.99
CA LYS A 259 5.10 34.43 16.83
C LYS A 259 6.36 34.28 16.01
N LYS A 260 7.37 35.09 16.34
CA LYS A 260 8.72 34.98 15.77
C LYS A 260 9.57 34.10 16.68
N VAL A 261 10.11 33.02 16.12
CA VAL A 261 11.05 32.15 16.80
C VAL A 261 12.42 32.28 16.13
N SER A 262 13.44 32.48 16.95
CA SER A 262 14.83 32.51 16.50
C SER A 262 15.45 31.12 16.66
N TRP A 263 15.96 30.53 15.57
CA TRP A 263 16.71 29.29 15.60
C TRP A 263 18.07 29.52 14.93
N LYS A 264 19.17 29.30 15.65
CA LYS A 264 20.55 29.53 15.16
C LYS A 264 20.73 30.86 14.44
N GLY A 265 20.18 31.93 14.95
CA GLY A 265 20.28 33.27 14.35
C GLY A 265 19.31 33.57 13.21
N GLN A 266 18.55 32.59 12.73
CA GLN A 266 17.48 32.80 11.76
C GLN A 266 16.14 32.98 12.47
N LYS A 267 15.35 33.97 12.04
CA LYS A 267 14.02 34.21 12.59
C LYS A 267 12.99 33.35 11.84
N ILE A 268 12.46 32.36 12.52
CA ILE A 268 11.33 31.59 12.02
C ILE A 268 10.05 32.22 12.55
N THR A 269 9.12 32.51 11.67
CA THR A 269 7.81 33.04 12.03
C THR A 269 6.80 31.90 11.94
N TYR A 270 6.12 31.61 13.05
CA TYR A 270 5.03 30.64 13.08
C TYR A 270 3.79 31.25 13.71
N LYS A 271 2.63 30.70 13.36
CA LYS A 271 1.38 31.06 13.98
C LYS A 271 1.11 30.23 15.21
N LYS A 272 0.54 30.85 16.20
CA LYS A 272 -0.17 30.17 17.28
C LYS A 272 -1.65 30.12 16.89
N ASN A 273 -2.15 28.89 16.70
CA ASN A 273 -3.59 28.65 16.69
C ASN A 273 -4.13 28.82 18.10
#